data_95e644ea20f2c74447ce0c259f4de520
#
_entry.id   95e644ea20f2c74447ce0c259f4de520
#
_cell.length_a   1.000
_cell.length_b   1.000
_cell.length_c   1.000
_cell.angle_alpha   90.00
_cell.angle_beta   90.00
_cell.angle_gamma   90.00
#
_symmetry.space_group_name_H-M   'P 1'
#
loop_
_entity.id
_entity.type
_entity.pdbx_description
1 polymer ?
#
loop_
_entity_poly.entity_id
_entity_poly.type
_entity_poly.pdbx_seq_one_letter_code
_entity_poly.pdbx_strand_id
1 'polypeptide(L)'
;MYINVGSARLFFDVLGESLNATTVDMLKRPTLILLHGGPGYDHSTLRPYFDRYSDKYQLIYLDHRGCGRSTGDKETWHLDQWADDLEVFFKTLGIDSPIVFGQSFGGMVAMHYAARYPKSVAKLILSS
;
A
#
# COMPACT_ATOMS: atom_id res chain seq x y z
N MET A 1 -11.27 3.85 4.66
CA MET A 1 -11.70 2.43 4.73
C MET A 1 -10.78 1.67 5.67
N TYR A 2 -11.24 0.55 6.17
CA TYR A 2 -10.46 -0.24 7.14
C TYR A 2 -10.49 -1.72 6.78
N ILE A 3 -9.40 -2.41 7.09
CA ILE A 3 -9.28 -3.85 6.90
C ILE A 3 -8.55 -4.45 8.11
N ASN A 4 -8.97 -5.63 8.54
CA ASN A 4 -8.32 -6.34 9.63
C ASN A 4 -7.17 -7.18 9.08
N VAL A 5 -6.00 -7.04 9.70
CA VAL A 5 -4.81 -7.85 9.39
C VAL A 5 -4.26 -8.43 10.70
N GLY A 6 -4.74 -9.61 11.06
CA GLY A 6 -4.41 -10.22 12.34
C GLY A 6 -4.84 -9.35 13.52
N SER A 7 -3.89 -8.94 14.34
CA SER A 7 -4.15 -8.13 15.56
C SER A 7 -4.31 -6.63 15.29
N ALA A 8 -4.14 -6.19 14.04
CA ALA A 8 -4.24 -4.78 13.68
C ALA A 8 -5.39 -4.52 12.73
N ARG A 9 -5.83 -3.26 12.71
CA ARG A 9 -6.81 -2.75 11.77
C ARG A 9 -6.16 -1.63 10.99
N LEU A 10 -5.98 -1.82 9.69
CA LEU A 10 -5.31 -0.87 8.82
C LEU A 10 -6.31 0.07 8.15
N PHE A 11 -6.00 1.35 8.19
CA PHE A 11 -6.70 2.36 7.40
C PHE A 11 -6.07 2.47 6.02
N PHE A 12 -6.93 2.59 5.00
CA PHE A 12 -6.49 2.89 3.63
C PHE A 12 -7.53 3.74 2.92
N ASP A 13 -7.07 4.50 1.94
CA ASP A 13 -7.92 5.28 1.07
C ASP A 13 -7.63 4.92 -0.38
N VAL A 14 -8.68 4.89 -1.21
CA VAL A 14 -8.56 4.50 -2.62
C VAL A 14 -8.97 5.66 -3.50
N LEU A 15 -8.12 5.98 -4.48
CA LEU A 15 -8.40 6.98 -5.49
C LEU A 15 -8.18 6.37 -6.87
N GLY A 16 -9.15 6.56 -7.76
CA GLY A 16 -9.14 5.96 -9.09
C GLY A 16 -9.79 4.58 -9.13
N GLU A 17 -10.10 4.14 -10.33
CA GLU A 17 -10.80 2.88 -10.57
C GLU A 17 -9.82 1.78 -10.99
N SER A 18 -10.13 0.54 -10.63
CA SER A 18 -9.35 -0.62 -11.07
C SER A 18 -9.65 -1.04 -12.50
N LEU A 19 -10.84 -0.66 -13.02
CA LEU A 19 -11.26 -0.92 -14.39
C LEU A 19 -11.52 0.40 -15.10
N ASN A 20 -11.04 0.51 -16.33
CA ASN A 20 -11.33 1.66 -17.16
C ASN A 20 -12.64 1.41 -17.93
N ALA A 21 -13.75 1.86 -17.36
CA ALA A 21 -15.10 1.68 -17.94
C ALA A 21 -15.36 2.57 -19.17
N THR A 22 -14.45 3.49 -19.50
CA THR A 22 -14.59 4.38 -20.66
C THR A 22 -14.11 3.76 -21.96
N THR A 23 -13.46 2.58 -21.90
CA THR A 23 -13.03 1.83 -23.07
C THR A 23 -13.93 0.65 -23.35
N VAL A 24 -14.06 0.27 -24.61
CA VAL A 24 -14.87 -0.90 -25.02
C VAL A 24 -14.40 -2.18 -24.35
N ASP A 25 -13.09 -2.32 -24.14
CA ASP A 25 -12.47 -3.52 -23.59
C ASP A 25 -12.37 -3.51 -22.06
N MET A 26 -12.85 -2.46 -21.40
CA MET A 26 -12.79 -2.29 -19.95
C MET A 26 -11.41 -2.63 -19.37
N LEU A 27 -10.36 -2.00 -19.91
CA LEU A 27 -8.98 -2.29 -19.56
C LEU A 27 -8.75 -2.14 -18.04
N LYS A 28 -8.12 -3.16 -17.45
CA LYS A 28 -7.76 -3.15 -16.03
C LYS A 28 -6.62 -2.16 -15.80
N ARG A 29 -6.81 -1.22 -14.87
CA ARG A 29 -5.76 -0.32 -14.43
C ARG A 29 -4.87 -1.01 -13.39
N PRO A 30 -3.54 -0.83 -13.45
CA PRO A 30 -2.67 -1.36 -12.41
C PRO A 30 -2.92 -0.65 -11.08
N THR A 31 -2.71 -1.39 -10.00
CA THR A 31 -2.79 -0.84 -8.63
C THR A 31 -1.42 -0.36 -8.19
N LEU A 32 -1.37 0.89 -7.74
CA LEU A 32 -0.20 1.50 -7.13
C LEU A 32 -0.48 1.74 -5.65
N ILE A 33 0.20 1.01 -4.77
CA ILE A 33 0.13 1.27 -3.34
C ILE A 33 1.23 2.24 -2.91
N LEU A 34 0.87 3.16 -2.05
CA LEU A 34 1.72 4.25 -1.58
C LEU A 34 1.98 4.09 -0.09
N LEU A 35 3.23 3.80 0.26
CA LEU A 35 3.68 3.55 1.63
C LEU A 35 4.46 4.76 2.14
N HIS A 36 3.92 5.39 3.19
CA HIS A 36 4.49 6.59 3.78
C HIS A 36 5.74 6.32 4.61
N GLY A 37 6.47 7.37 4.91
CA GLY A 37 7.65 7.34 5.78
C GLY A 37 7.31 7.31 7.27
N GLY A 38 8.32 7.42 8.10
CA GLY A 38 8.21 7.42 9.57
C GLY A 38 9.12 6.35 10.16
N PRO A 39 8.62 5.41 10.97
CA PRO A 39 7.22 5.27 11.42
C PRO A 39 6.73 6.45 12.24
N GLY A 40 5.37 6.60 12.31
CA GLY A 40 4.75 7.68 13.08
C GLY A 40 4.12 8.79 12.23
N TYR A 41 4.38 8.80 10.92
CA TYR A 41 3.64 9.63 9.96
C TYR A 41 2.40 8.86 9.47
N ASP A 42 1.78 9.35 8.41
CA ASP A 42 0.64 8.71 7.78
C ASP A 42 0.60 9.02 6.28
N HIS A 43 -0.41 8.51 5.57
CA HIS A 43 -0.55 8.67 4.13
C HIS A 43 -0.70 10.13 3.68
N SER A 44 -1.09 11.05 4.55
CA SER A 44 -1.29 12.45 4.18
C SER A 44 0.01 13.12 3.70
N THR A 45 1.16 12.59 4.09
CA THR A 45 2.47 13.09 3.63
C THR A 45 2.69 12.89 2.13
N LEU A 46 1.95 11.96 1.51
CA LEU A 46 2.04 11.66 0.08
C LEU A 46 0.95 12.36 -0.75
N ARG A 47 -0.02 12.97 -0.10
CA ARG A 47 -1.10 13.68 -0.75
C ARG A 47 -0.88 15.19 -0.73
N PRO A 48 -1.35 15.91 -1.77
CA PRO A 48 -2.06 15.41 -2.95
C PRO A 48 -1.13 15.05 -4.12
N TYR A 49 0.15 14.92 -3.91
CA TYR A 49 1.18 14.83 -4.95
C TYR A 49 0.95 13.69 -5.93
N PHE A 50 0.47 12.54 -5.47
CA PHE A 50 0.21 11.37 -6.31
C PHE A 50 -1.20 11.33 -6.90
N ASP A 51 -2.12 12.15 -6.41
CA ASP A 51 -3.53 12.13 -6.83
C ASP A 51 -3.69 12.30 -8.35
N ARG A 52 -2.76 13.01 -9.00
CA ARG A 52 -2.73 13.23 -10.45
C ARG A 52 -2.65 11.95 -11.28
N TYR A 53 -2.18 10.87 -10.69
CA TYR A 53 -2.02 9.59 -11.38
C TYR A 53 -3.26 8.69 -11.31
N SER A 54 -4.33 9.15 -10.67
CA SER A 54 -5.58 8.38 -10.52
C SER A 54 -6.31 8.12 -11.84
N ASP A 55 -5.96 8.83 -12.90
CA ASP A 55 -6.48 8.61 -14.26
C ASP A 55 -5.87 7.36 -14.92
N LYS A 56 -4.70 6.90 -14.45
CA LYS A 56 -3.96 5.76 -15.02
C LYS A 56 -3.83 4.58 -14.08
N TYR A 57 -3.93 4.82 -12.78
CA TYR A 57 -3.73 3.82 -11.74
C TYR A 57 -4.87 3.86 -10.73
N GLN A 58 -5.19 2.71 -10.17
CA GLN A 58 -5.89 2.68 -8.89
C GLN A 58 -4.85 2.97 -7.80
N LEU A 59 -4.98 4.10 -7.14
CA LEU A 59 -4.08 4.49 -6.05
C LEU A 59 -4.61 4.01 -4.72
N ILE A 60 -3.76 3.39 -3.91
CA ILE A 60 -4.08 3.00 -2.55
C ILE A 60 -3.10 3.69 -1.60
N TYR A 61 -3.62 4.55 -0.74
CA TYR A 61 -2.86 5.19 0.34
C TYR A 61 -3.07 4.38 1.61
N LEU A 62 -2.01 3.83 2.15
CA LEU A 62 -2.08 2.97 3.34
C LEU A 62 -1.40 3.65 4.54
N ASP A 63 -2.05 3.59 5.69
CA ASP A 63 -1.40 3.86 6.97
C ASP A 63 -0.83 2.55 7.51
N HIS A 64 0.47 2.52 7.77
CA HIS A 64 1.14 1.34 8.34
C HIS A 64 0.56 1.01 9.72
N ARG A 65 0.71 -0.26 10.13
CA ARG A 65 0.40 -0.72 11.48
C ARG A 65 0.91 0.28 12.52
N GLY A 66 0.03 0.72 13.40
CA GLY A 66 0.34 1.66 14.48
C GLY A 66 0.55 3.11 14.06
N CYS A 67 0.34 3.45 12.79
CA CYS A 67 0.51 4.80 12.26
C CYS A 67 -0.83 5.38 11.80
N GLY A 68 -0.96 6.71 11.90
CA GLY A 68 -2.14 7.42 11.44
C GLY A 68 -3.43 6.88 12.06
N ARG A 69 -4.34 6.44 11.21
CA ARG A 69 -5.63 5.87 11.63
C ARG A 69 -5.60 4.36 11.82
N SER A 70 -4.46 3.72 11.60
CA SER A 70 -4.29 2.29 11.80
C SER A 70 -3.99 1.97 13.25
N THR A 71 -4.43 0.79 13.71
CA THR A 71 -4.10 0.27 15.04
C THR A 71 -2.87 -0.63 14.97
N GLY A 72 -2.37 -1.05 16.13
CA GLY A 72 -1.28 -2.00 16.27
C GLY A 72 -0.34 -1.61 17.39
N ASP A 73 -0.09 -2.54 18.30
CA ASP A 73 0.76 -2.30 19.47
C ASP A 73 2.22 -2.19 19.08
N LYS A 74 2.97 -1.35 19.78
CA LYS A 74 4.40 -1.12 19.52
C LYS A 74 5.23 -2.39 19.58
N GLU A 75 4.84 -3.34 20.40
CA GLU A 75 5.51 -4.64 20.56
C GLU A 75 5.47 -5.45 19.27
N THR A 76 4.52 -5.15 18.37
CA THR A 76 4.40 -5.82 17.05
C THR A 76 5.12 -5.08 15.93
N TRP A 77 5.77 -3.95 16.22
CA TRP A 77 6.43 -3.12 15.21
C TRP A 77 7.78 -3.68 14.83
N HIS A 78 7.83 -4.43 13.75
CA HIS A 78 9.07 -4.90 13.11
C HIS A 78 8.83 -5.15 11.62
N LEU A 79 9.89 -5.17 10.84
CA LEU A 79 9.80 -5.23 9.38
C LEU A 79 9.06 -6.46 8.87
N ASP A 80 9.26 -7.63 9.49
CA ASP A 80 8.54 -8.85 9.13
C ASP A 80 7.02 -8.67 9.26
N GLN A 81 6.60 -8.06 10.37
CA GLN A 81 5.17 -7.85 10.60
C GLN A 81 4.55 -6.87 9.61
N TRP A 82 5.23 -5.75 9.34
CA TRP A 82 4.75 -4.79 8.34
C TRP A 82 4.69 -5.42 6.94
N ALA A 83 5.65 -6.26 6.58
CA ALA A 83 5.63 -6.99 5.32
C ALA A 83 4.49 -8.00 5.26
N ASP A 84 4.27 -8.76 6.33
CA ASP A 84 3.17 -9.73 6.42
C ASP A 84 1.80 -9.04 6.39
N ASP A 85 1.68 -7.86 6.99
CA ASP A 85 0.48 -7.03 6.90
C ASP A 85 0.12 -6.71 5.44
N LEU A 86 1.11 -6.36 4.63
CA LEU A 86 0.91 -6.07 3.21
C LEU A 86 0.42 -7.31 2.46
N GLU A 87 0.98 -8.47 2.74
CA GLU A 87 0.56 -9.73 2.09
C GLU A 87 -0.90 -10.04 2.41
N VAL A 88 -1.29 -9.94 3.67
CA VAL A 88 -2.70 -10.13 4.09
C VAL A 88 -3.60 -9.08 3.44
N PHE A 89 -3.15 -7.83 3.42
CA PHE A 89 -3.89 -6.71 2.81
C PHE A 89 -4.19 -6.99 1.33
N PHE A 90 -3.17 -7.31 0.55
CA PHE A 90 -3.34 -7.57 -0.87
C PHE A 90 -4.21 -8.80 -1.14
N LYS A 91 -4.01 -9.88 -0.40
CA LYS A 91 -4.83 -11.10 -0.54
C LYS A 91 -6.29 -10.85 -0.22
N THR A 92 -6.56 -10.13 0.86
CA THR A 92 -7.93 -9.85 1.29
C THR A 92 -8.67 -8.99 0.27
N LEU A 93 -7.99 -8.04 -0.36
CA LEU A 93 -8.58 -7.17 -1.38
C LEU A 93 -8.54 -7.76 -2.79
N GLY A 94 -7.94 -8.94 -2.97
CA GLY A 94 -7.82 -9.57 -4.29
C GLY A 94 -6.91 -8.79 -5.24
N ILE A 95 -5.90 -8.12 -4.72
CA ILE A 95 -4.95 -7.35 -5.51
C ILE A 95 -3.78 -8.25 -5.89
N ASP A 96 -3.66 -8.53 -7.19
CA ASP A 96 -2.55 -9.30 -7.74
C ASP A 96 -1.48 -8.36 -8.30
N SER A 97 -0.22 -8.67 -8.03
CA SER A 97 0.95 -7.98 -8.61
C SER A 97 0.86 -6.45 -8.54
N PRO A 98 0.73 -5.84 -7.34
CA PRO A 98 0.71 -4.39 -7.22
C PRO A 98 2.07 -3.76 -7.58
N ILE A 99 2.02 -2.50 -8.00
CA ILE A 99 3.20 -1.63 -8.01
C ILE A 99 3.29 -1.05 -6.60
N VAL A 100 4.44 -1.21 -5.95
CA VAL A 100 4.66 -0.75 -4.57
C VAL A 100 5.62 0.43 -4.58
N PHE A 101 5.12 1.59 -4.14
CA PHE A 101 5.94 2.78 -3.90
C PHE A 101 6.18 2.91 -2.39
N GLY A 102 7.44 3.08 -2.00
CA GLY A 102 7.78 3.32 -0.59
C GLY A 102 8.72 4.50 -0.42
N GLN A 103 8.34 5.43 0.46
CA GLN A 103 9.16 6.59 0.82
C GLN A 103 9.83 6.36 2.17
N SER A 104 11.16 6.54 2.22
CA SER A 104 11.95 6.43 3.46
C SER A 104 11.66 5.12 4.20
N PHE A 105 11.10 5.16 5.41
CA PHE A 105 10.68 3.96 6.15
C PHE A 105 9.74 3.07 5.31
N GLY A 106 8.78 3.67 4.58
CA GLY A 106 7.92 2.92 3.65
C GLY A 106 8.71 2.18 2.57
N GLY A 107 9.85 2.72 2.16
CA GLY A 107 10.78 2.05 1.26
C GLY A 107 11.43 0.83 1.89
N MET A 108 11.78 0.89 3.18
CA MET A 108 12.31 -0.26 3.93
C MET A 108 11.26 -1.37 4.02
N VAL A 109 10.02 -1.03 4.32
CA VAL A 109 8.90 -1.98 4.36
C VAL A 109 8.69 -2.60 2.98
N ALA A 110 8.70 -1.79 1.92
CA ALA A 110 8.51 -2.24 0.55
C ALA A 110 9.61 -3.22 0.11
N MET A 111 10.87 -2.91 0.41
CA MET A 111 11.99 -3.81 0.11
C MET A 111 11.88 -5.12 0.89
N HIS A 112 11.52 -5.04 2.15
CA HIS A 112 11.35 -6.23 3.00
C HIS A 112 10.21 -7.11 2.49
N TYR A 113 9.09 -6.48 2.09
CA TYR A 113 7.96 -7.16 1.47
C TYR A 113 8.38 -7.87 0.17
N ALA A 114 9.08 -7.18 -0.72
CA ALA A 114 9.51 -7.76 -2.00
C ALA A 114 10.48 -8.93 -1.80
N ALA A 115 11.38 -8.85 -0.81
CA ALA A 115 12.29 -9.92 -0.50
C ALA A 115 11.58 -11.15 0.10
N ARG A 116 10.58 -10.90 0.93
CA ARG A 116 9.84 -11.94 1.65
C ARG A 116 8.78 -12.62 0.76
N TYR A 117 8.20 -11.85 -0.20
CA TYR A 117 7.17 -12.31 -1.12
C TYR A 117 7.54 -11.95 -2.57
N PRO A 118 8.62 -12.56 -3.13
CA PRO A 118 9.22 -12.10 -4.39
C PRO A 118 8.32 -12.22 -5.61
N LYS A 119 7.27 -13.04 -5.56
CA LYS A 119 6.32 -13.21 -6.66
C LYS A 119 5.10 -12.29 -6.58
N SER A 120 5.00 -11.48 -5.51
CA SER A 120 3.79 -10.72 -5.22
C SER A 120 3.86 -9.27 -5.72
N VAL A 121 5.02 -8.78 -6.12
CA VAL A 121 5.23 -7.38 -6.54
C VAL A 121 5.50 -7.31 -8.02
N ALA A 122 4.72 -6.49 -8.75
CA ALA A 122 4.98 -6.24 -10.17
C ALA A 122 6.18 -5.32 -10.38
N LYS A 123 6.21 -4.21 -9.62
CA LYS A 123 7.28 -3.20 -9.65
C LYS A 123 7.48 -2.61 -8.28
N LEU A 124 8.72 -2.22 -8.00
CA LEU A 124 9.11 -1.58 -6.74
C LEU A 124 9.71 -0.21 -7.05
N ILE A 125 9.18 0.82 -6.42
CA ILE A 125 9.66 2.20 -6.57
C ILE A 125 10.05 2.70 -5.17
N LEU A 126 11.30 3.08 -5.02
CA LEU A 126 11.85 3.51 -3.74
C LEU A 126 12.26 4.97 -3.79
N SER A 127 11.88 5.71 -2.76
CA SER A 127 12.27 7.11 -2.56
C SER A 127 12.88 7.27 -1.18
N SER A 128 13.97 7.96 -1.12
CA SER A 128 14.65 8.25 0.16
C SER A 128 14.04 9.43 0.91
#